data_d690df91c0ef5d17ba26d6d22ddea174
#
_entry.id   d690df91c0ef5d17ba26d6d22ddea174
#
_cell.length_a   1.000
_cell.length_b   1.000
_cell.length_c   1.000
_cell.angle_alpha   90.00
_cell.angle_beta   90.00
_cell.angle_gamma   90.00
#
_symmetry.space_group_name_H-M   'P 1'
#
loop_
_entity.id
_entity.type
_entity.pdbx_description
1 polymer ?
#
loop_
_entity_poly.entity_id
_entity_poly.type
_entity_poly.pdbx_seq_one_letter_code
_entity_poly.pdbx_strand_id
1 'polypeptide(L)'
;MQSVNLISDARYTDDKPNVLHAVKTDQLLIDGVYLKVGQRTGWKKHPDADRAFVCVQGSGELVLETTAAGNELRIPLGPGAVALAPRGVFFDLLAGPEGMVCSALSRFPVRVVEKG
;
A
#
# COMPACT_ATOMS: atom_id res chain seq x y z
N MET A 1 -15.08 -18.07 6.79
CA MET A 1 -15.23 -16.83 5.98
C MET A 1 -14.34 -15.75 6.53
N GLN A 2 -13.63 -15.08 5.66
CA GLN A 2 -12.76 -13.97 6.05
C GLN A 2 -13.48 -12.65 5.77
N SER A 3 -13.56 -11.80 6.77
CA SER A 3 -14.21 -10.50 6.64
C SER A 3 -13.64 -9.54 7.67
N VAL A 4 -13.28 -8.34 7.22
CA VAL A 4 -12.71 -7.29 8.06
C VAL A 4 -13.29 -5.96 7.62
N ASN A 5 -13.63 -5.10 8.57
CA ASN A 5 -13.94 -3.71 8.27
C ASN A 5 -12.66 -2.90 8.49
N LEU A 6 -12.14 -2.32 7.42
CA LEU A 6 -10.83 -1.64 7.47
C LEU A 6 -10.84 -0.43 8.40
N ILE A 7 -11.98 0.21 8.59
CA ILE A 7 -12.07 1.40 9.43
C ILE A 7 -12.32 1.03 10.89
N SER A 8 -13.36 0.22 11.16
CA SER A 8 -13.70 -0.13 12.55
C SER A 8 -12.70 -1.09 13.19
N ASP A 9 -12.01 -1.89 12.37
CA ASP A 9 -10.98 -2.84 12.84
C ASP A 9 -9.57 -2.28 12.69
N ALA A 10 -9.42 -0.97 12.54
CA ALA A 10 -8.13 -0.33 12.31
C ALA A 10 -7.13 -0.60 13.42
N ARG A 11 -5.88 -0.83 13.03
CA ARG A 11 -4.75 -1.05 13.94
C ARG A 11 -3.57 -0.23 13.45
N TYR A 12 -3.15 0.74 14.24
CA TYR A 12 -2.00 1.59 13.91
C TYR A 12 -0.82 1.22 14.80
N THR A 13 0.39 1.39 14.27
CA THR A 13 1.64 1.18 15.01
C THR A 13 2.44 2.48 14.99
N ASP A 14 3.06 2.84 16.12
CA ASP A 14 3.71 4.14 16.26
C ASP A 14 5.01 4.28 15.46
N ASP A 15 5.75 3.21 15.29
CA ASP A 15 7.10 3.24 14.70
C ASP A 15 7.13 2.94 13.20
N LYS A 16 6.05 2.38 12.66
CA LYS A 16 5.99 1.99 11.25
C LYS A 16 4.54 1.80 10.81
N PRO A 17 4.27 1.78 9.51
CA PRO A 17 2.94 1.38 9.02
C PRO A 17 2.61 -0.03 9.47
N ASN A 18 1.34 -0.26 9.76
CA ASN A 18 0.85 -1.58 10.13
C ASN A 18 0.10 -2.20 8.96
N VAL A 19 0.38 -3.48 8.70
CA VAL A 19 -0.29 -4.24 7.65
C VAL A 19 -1.15 -5.33 8.29
N LEU A 20 -2.43 -5.32 7.99
CA LEU A 20 -3.39 -6.32 8.43
C LEU A 20 -3.73 -7.21 7.23
N HIS A 21 -3.47 -8.51 7.32
CA HIS A 21 -3.91 -9.46 6.29
C HIS A 21 -5.40 -9.71 6.45
N ALA A 22 -6.21 -8.98 5.70
CA ALA A 22 -7.66 -9.01 5.82
C ALA A 22 -8.27 -10.25 5.15
N VAL A 23 -7.85 -10.55 3.93
CA VAL A 23 -8.30 -11.71 3.17
C VAL A 23 -7.09 -12.35 2.51
N LYS A 24 -6.96 -13.66 2.69
CA LYS A 24 -5.85 -14.40 2.09
C LYS A 24 -6.35 -15.78 1.66
N THR A 25 -6.23 -16.04 0.37
CA THR A 25 -6.53 -17.35 -0.22
C THR A 25 -5.31 -17.83 -1.00
N ASP A 26 -5.42 -18.96 -1.67
CA ASP A 26 -4.34 -19.43 -2.54
C ASP A 26 -4.17 -18.61 -3.82
N GLN A 27 -5.09 -17.67 -4.08
CA GLN A 27 -5.09 -16.86 -5.31
C GLN A 27 -5.12 -15.36 -5.04
N LEU A 28 -5.53 -14.92 -3.85
CA LEU A 28 -5.83 -13.53 -3.57
C LEU A 28 -5.30 -13.10 -2.21
N LEU A 29 -4.70 -11.92 -2.17
CA LEU A 29 -4.30 -11.26 -0.94
C LEU A 29 -4.90 -9.86 -0.91
N ILE A 30 -5.66 -9.56 0.15
CA ILE A 30 -6.16 -8.21 0.42
C ILE A 30 -5.66 -7.80 1.79
N ASP A 31 -4.83 -6.76 1.83
CA ASP A 31 -4.30 -6.21 3.06
C ASP A 31 -4.97 -4.88 3.39
N GLY A 32 -5.10 -4.60 4.68
CA GLY A 32 -5.29 -3.24 5.16
C GLY A 32 -3.92 -2.65 5.49
N VAL A 33 -3.64 -1.44 5.03
CA VAL A 33 -2.40 -0.73 5.31
C VAL A 33 -2.74 0.54 6.06
N TYR A 34 -2.21 0.65 7.29
CA TYR A 34 -2.53 1.73 8.21
C TYR A 34 -1.28 2.58 8.43
N LEU A 35 -1.36 3.85 8.07
CA LEU A 35 -0.25 4.78 8.20
C LEU A 35 -0.67 5.96 9.07
N LYS A 36 0.10 6.22 10.12
CA LYS A 36 -0.02 7.47 10.87
C LYS A 36 0.62 8.61 10.08
N VAL A 37 0.34 9.83 10.50
CA VAL A 37 0.94 11.03 9.92
C VAL A 37 2.45 10.86 9.77
N GLY A 38 2.97 11.13 8.59
CA GLY A 38 4.41 11.09 8.30
C GLY A 38 5.01 9.71 8.11
N GLN A 39 4.23 8.65 8.29
CA GLN A 39 4.75 7.30 8.04
C GLN A 39 4.79 6.99 6.55
N ARG A 40 5.72 6.10 6.20
CA ARG A 40 5.87 5.60 4.85
C ARG A 40 6.22 4.11 4.89
N THR A 41 5.83 3.38 3.85
CA THR A 41 6.11 1.94 3.80
C THR A 41 7.57 1.62 3.48
N GLY A 42 8.31 2.58 2.93
CA GLY A 42 9.63 2.36 2.39
C GLY A 42 9.56 1.80 0.97
N TRP A 43 10.65 1.97 0.23
CA TRP A 43 10.72 1.53 -1.16
C TRP A 43 10.74 0.02 -1.26
N LYS A 44 9.80 -0.54 -2.00
CA LYS A 44 9.71 -1.98 -2.27
C LYS A 44 9.08 -2.23 -3.63
N LYS A 45 9.23 -3.43 -4.13
CA LYS A 45 8.56 -3.85 -5.37
C LYS A 45 8.08 -5.29 -5.24
N HIS A 46 7.08 -5.62 -6.03
CA HIS A 46 6.64 -6.99 -6.23
C HIS A 46 7.05 -7.42 -7.63
N PRO A 47 8.08 -8.27 -7.77
CA PRO A 47 8.61 -8.60 -9.10
C PRO A 47 7.62 -9.26 -10.03
N ASP A 48 6.68 -10.02 -9.46
CA ASP A 48 5.83 -10.93 -10.22
C ASP A 48 4.35 -10.56 -10.21
N ALA A 49 3.95 -9.51 -9.49
CA ALA A 49 2.54 -9.21 -9.31
C ALA A 49 2.28 -7.71 -9.30
N ASP A 50 1.20 -7.32 -9.93
CA ASP A 50 0.65 -5.97 -9.79
C ASP A 50 0.01 -5.83 -8.41
N ARG A 51 0.05 -4.63 -7.85
CA ARG A 51 -0.58 -4.35 -6.57
C ARG A 51 -1.43 -3.10 -6.68
N ALA A 52 -2.72 -3.25 -6.44
CA ALA A 52 -3.65 -2.12 -6.46
C ALA A 52 -3.83 -1.59 -5.04
N PHE A 53 -3.89 -0.26 -4.92
CA PHE A 53 -4.20 0.41 -3.67
C PHE A 53 -5.50 1.18 -3.81
N VAL A 54 -6.37 1.03 -2.83
CA VAL A 54 -7.62 1.79 -2.71
C VAL A 54 -7.55 2.56 -1.41
N CYS A 55 -7.53 3.89 -1.48
CA CYS A 55 -7.58 4.70 -0.27
C CYS A 55 -9.01 4.75 0.25
N VAL A 56 -9.21 4.39 1.51
CA VAL A 56 -10.55 4.38 2.11
C VAL A 56 -10.74 5.50 3.13
N GLN A 57 -9.64 6.03 3.69
CA GLN A 57 -9.72 7.10 4.67
C GLN A 57 -8.40 7.87 4.70
N GLY A 58 -8.47 9.18 4.99
CA GLY A 58 -7.29 10.00 5.06
C GLY A 58 -6.76 10.38 3.69
N SER A 59 -5.46 10.66 3.62
CA SER A 59 -4.82 11.10 2.39
C SER A 59 -3.34 10.75 2.38
N GLY A 60 -2.75 10.77 1.20
CA GLY A 60 -1.34 10.52 1.02
C GLY A 60 -0.97 10.43 -0.44
N GLU A 61 0.09 9.70 -0.72
CA GLU A 61 0.60 9.50 -2.08
C GLU A 61 1.11 8.08 -2.28
N LEU A 62 0.88 7.56 -3.47
CA LEU A 62 1.65 6.43 -3.99
C LEU A 62 2.74 7.00 -4.89
N VAL A 63 3.99 6.70 -4.56
CA VAL A 63 5.15 7.17 -5.32
C VAL A 63 5.75 5.99 -6.06
N LEU A 64 5.91 6.14 -7.37
CA LEU A 64 6.50 5.12 -8.23
C LEU A 64 7.84 5.60 -8.74
N GLU A 65 8.85 4.71 -8.73
CA GLU A 65 10.11 4.99 -9.38
C GLU A 65 9.93 4.77 -10.89
N THR A 66 10.22 5.79 -11.67
CA THR A 66 10.13 5.68 -13.13
C THR A 66 11.36 4.97 -13.70
N THR A 67 11.37 4.76 -15.03
CA THR A 67 12.49 4.08 -15.71
C THR A 67 13.80 4.84 -15.61
N ALA A 68 13.75 6.15 -15.42
CA ALA A 68 14.96 6.97 -15.24
C ALA A 68 15.28 7.03 -13.74
N ALA A 69 16.47 6.59 -13.36
CA ALA A 69 16.91 6.57 -11.97
C ALA A 69 16.76 7.96 -11.33
N GLY A 70 16.18 8.01 -10.14
CA GLY A 70 15.96 9.24 -9.40
C GLY A 70 14.70 10.00 -9.78
N ASN A 71 13.98 9.58 -10.81
CA ASN A 71 12.71 10.19 -11.17
C ASN A 71 11.55 9.46 -10.50
N GLU A 72 10.56 10.21 -10.07
CA GLU A 72 9.42 9.71 -9.36
C GLU A 72 8.12 10.20 -9.99
N LEU A 73 7.12 9.33 -10.03
CA LEU A 73 5.75 9.71 -10.33
C LEU A 73 4.96 9.68 -9.02
N ARG A 74 4.36 10.81 -8.65
CA ARG A 74 3.59 10.93 -7.42
C ARG A 74 2.11 10.93 -7.74
N ILE A 75 1.39 9.97 -7.19
CA ILE A 75 -0.05 9.81 -7.41
C ILE A 75 -0.76 10.17 -6.10
N PRO A 76 -1.50 11.28 -6.06
CA PRO A 76 -2.22 11.66 -4.84
C PRO A 76 -3.36 10.68 -4.56
N LEU A 77 -3.51 10.34 -3.28
CA LEU A 77 -4.57 9.46 -2.81
C LEU A 77 -5.45 10.18 -1.79
N GLY A 78 -6.73 10.07 -1.98
CA GLY A 78 -7.74 10.47 -1.02
C GLY A 78 -8.84 9.43 -1.01
N PRO A 79 -9.89 9.58 -0.19
CA PRO A 79 -10.93 8.57 -0.08
C PRO A 79 -11.57 8.26 -1.43
N GLY A 80 -11.58 6.97 -1.80
CA GLY A 80 -12.07 6.48 -3.07
C GLY A 80 -11.04 6.42 -4.20
N ALA A 81 -9.84 6.95 -4.00
CA ALA A 81 -8.79 6.88 -5.02
C ALA A 81 -8.26 5.45 -5.17
N VAL A 82 -8.04 5.05 -6.41
CA VAL A 82 -7.46 3.75 -6.76
C VAL A 82 -6.20 3.99 -7.57
N ALA A 83 -5.10 3.33 -7.20
CA ALA A 83 -3.84 3.46 -7.91
C ALA A 83 -3.16 2.11 -8.02
N LEU A 84 -2.32 1.96 -9.04
CA LEU A 84 -1.61 0.72 -9.32
C LEU A 84 -0.11 0.88 -9.12
N ALA A 85 0.49 -0.03 -8.35
CA ALA A 85 1.92 -0.27 -8.35
C ALA A 85 2.19 -1.45 -9.29
N PRO A 86 2.72 -1.20 -10.50
CA PRO A 86 2.95 -2.27 -11.46
C PRO A 86 4.03 -3.25 -10.98
N ARG A 87 3.93 -4.49 -11.39
CA ARG A 87 4.98 -5.48 -11.10
C ARG A 87 6.34 -4.97 -11.56
N GLY A 88 7.36 -5.24 -10.76
CA GLY A 88 8.73 -4.88 -11.09
C GLY A 88 9.10 -3.41 -10.90
N VAL A 89 8.17 -2.58 -10.46
CA VAL A 89 8.40 -1.15 -10.23
C VAL A 89 8.49 -0.89 -8.72
N PHE A 90 9.56 -0.23 -8.29
CA PHE A 90 9.67 0.20 -6.89
C PHE A 90 8.61 1.26 -6.59
N PHE A 91 7.97 1.10 -5.45
CA PHE A 91 6.97 2.04 -4.98
C PHE A 91 7.16 2.34 -3.49
N ASP A 92 6.59 3.44 -3.06
CA ASP A 92 6.51 3.84 -1.66
C ASP A 92 5.13 4.44 -1.42
N LEU A 93 4.55 4.14 -0.28
CA LEU A 93 3.26 4.68 0.12
C LEU A 93 3.50 5.64 1.28
N LEU A 94 3.10 6.90 1.13
CA LEU A 94 3.34 7.96 2.12
C LEU A 94 2.01 8.49 2.64
N ALA A 95 1.91 8.59 3.97
CA ALA A 95 0.76 9.22 4.59
C ALA A 95 0.89 10.74 4.53
N GLY A 96 -0.25 11.40 4.33
CA GLY A 96 -0.39 12.84 4.44
C GLY A 96 -0.68 13.29 5.87
N PRO A 97 -1.14 14.54 6.04
CA PRO A 97 -1.28 15.16 7.37
C PRO A 97 -2.38 14.55 8.25
N GLU A 98 -3.24 13.72 7.68
CA GLU A 98 -4.31 13.06 8.43
C GLU A 98 -4.07 11.58 8.64
N GLY A 99 -2.91 11.08 8.21
CA GLY A 99 -2.71 9.64 8.12
C GLY A 99 -3.45 9.07 6.92
N MET A 100 -3.40 7.74 6.75
CA MET A 100 -4.05 7.11 5.60
C MET A 100 -4.38 5.66 5.90
N VAL A 101 -5.53 5.22 5.45
CA VAL A 101 -5.93 3.82 5.44
C VAL A 101 -6.16 3.40 4.00
N CYS A 102 -5.43 2.38 3.57
CA CYS A 102 -5.58 1.80 2.24
C CYS A 102 -5.92 0.33 2.30
N SER A 103 -6.64 -0.12 1.31
CA SER A 103 -6.72 -1.54 0.97
C SER A 103 -5.70 -1.82 -0.12
N ALA A 104 -4.90 -2.86 0.05
CA ALA A 104 -3.90 -3.27 -0.93
C ALA A 104 -4.25 -4.67 -1.43
N LEU A 105 -4.41 -4.78 -2.75
CA LEU A 105 -4.90 -5.99 -3.40
C LEU A 105 -3.85 -6.53 -4.36
N SER A 106 -3.60 -7.83 -4.29
CA SER A 106 -2.74 -8.52 -5.25
C SER A 106 -3.13 -9.99 -5.33
N ARG A 107 -2.57 -10.68 -6.32
CA ARG A 107 -2.63 -12.14 -6.30
C ARG A 107 -1.76 -12.66 -5.16
N PHE A 108 -1.95 -13.90 -4.79
CA PHE A 108 -1.13 -14.61 -3.83
C PHE A 108 -0.68 -15.96 -4.42
N PRO A 109 0.56 -16.41 -4.19
CA PRO A 109 1.61 -15.76 -3.41
C PRO A 109 2.26 -14.58 -4.13
N VAL A 110 2.87 -13.70 -3.36
CA VAL A 110 3.55 -12.52 -3.87
C VAL A 110 4.90 -12.35 -3.17
N ARG A 111 5.96 -12.10 -3.95
CA ARG A 111 7.28 -11.82 -3.40
C ARG A 111 7.43 -10.31 -3.19
N VAL A 112 8.23 -9.95 -2.21
CA VAL A 112 8.56 -8.54 -1.91
C VAL A 112 10.06 -8.38 -1.95
N VAL A 113 10.53 -7.36 -2.67
CA VAL A 113 11.93 -6.96 -2.71
C VAL A 113 12.04 -5.55 -2.17
N GLU A 114 12.86 -5.37 -1.15
CA GLU A 114 13.13 -4.05 -0.60
C GLU A 114 14.31 -3.42 -1.31
N LYS A 115 14.25 -2.11 -1.51
CA LYS A 115 15.33 -1.36 -2.12
C LYS A 115 16.41 -1.13 -1.06
N GLY A 116 17.53 -1.79 -1.27
CA GLY A 116 18.65 -1.71 -0.36
C GLY A 116 19.55 -0.52 -0.58
#